data_08897744b891e33bad8cfbfa5566273e
#
_entry.id   08897744b891e33bad8cfbfa5566273e
#
_cell.length_a   1.000
_cell.length_b   1.000
_cell.length_c   1.000
_cell.angle_alpha   90.00
_cell.angle_beta   90.00
_cell.angle_gamma   90.00
#
_symmetry.space_group_name_H-M   'P 1'
#
loop_
_entity.id
_entity.type
_entity.pdbx_description
1 polymer ?
#
loop_
_entity_poly.entity_id
_entity_poly.type
_entity_poly.pdbx_seq_one_letter_code
_entity_poly.pdbx_strand_id
1 'polypeptide(L)'
;MRDSNIENVADSPTNDAAYDIDTFYDMKQHLLAERTEVKAIEMLQKLLSHNVEHIDWDAFPDLKDLIICILDTVGIVSLTEKHQILVLNGINNSHPKVVDVLVDYYIRHIDEVDEMLSNSHIAVTIAFARRVCDFDCAGSIAVLLTRFASLKLVQDELLNQLNLNRAEVRFRIHQVTTLVMKEGNDLHKIGNLISRLAEELESNDILIQINAVEMFADGASQKISTAKYLLTTGIVDHLNRLFVQCMEQPDAGFLYPALIKFFGHLSVASVECLSQFPKFLDSLLDLIYHFDRLDASLRLLAFDTLATVGSTDRAKKFLDRQHNNCTQCDMRRAMNAFGIAIATGPFDLRVRHISALSMMLEVKDEVEDADADAVAQKWFNWLGENFPSVIISYLSKPFNDIRISSLRLLLTLFDHKWAIRIFYFGAGFMVAILNRNTEGNAEGKQCKYDVICKLIDSSDSVISLEDMMKLKMYRREGAFYVERNPQVDMEND
;
A
#
# COMPACT_ATOMS: atom_id res chain seq x y z
N MET A 1 79.13 14.69 -23.64
CA MET A 1 78.80 14.59 -25.07
C MET A 1 77.66 13.65 -25.27
N ARG A 2 76.69 14.18 -25.88
CA ARG A 2 75.43 13.70 -26.50
C ARG A 2 74.19 13.77 -25.66
N ASP A 3 73.50 14.86 -26.00
CA ASP A 3 72.09 15.13 -25.80
C ASP A 3 71.24 14.04 -26.46
N SER A 4 70.15 13.73 -25.83
CA SER A 4 69.02 13.12 -26.52
C SER A 4 67.74 13.78 -26.01
N ASN A 5 67.13 14.49 -26.91
CA ASN A 5 65.80 15.15 -26.85
C ASN A 5 64.76 14.21 -26.29
N ILE A 6 64.02 14.68 -25.30
CA ILE A 6 62.72 14.17 -24.93
C ILE A 6 61.73 15.19 -25.55
N GLU A 7 61.01 14.75 -26.60
CA GLU A 7 59.91 15.47 -27.20
C GLU A 7 58.78 15.61 -26.17
N ASN A 8 58.41 16.85 -25.97
CA ASN A 8 57.16 17.24 -25.29
C ASN A 8 55.99 16.69 -26.10
N VAL A 9 55.33 15.66 -25.56
CA VAL A 9 53.98 15.32 -25.96
C VAL A 9 53.08 16.39 -25.37
N ALA A 10 52.51 17.19 -26.25
CA ALA A 10 51.52 18.20 -25.90
C ALA A 10 50.37 17.58 -25.17
N ASP A 11 50.12 18.01 -23.94
CA ASP A 11 48.90 17.81 -23.20
C ASP A 11 47.73 18.31 -24.06
N SER A 12 46.88 17.38 -24.47
CA SER A 12 45.57 17.73 -24.94
C SER A 12 44.79 18.36 -23.79
N PRO A 13 44.11 19.50 -23.96
CA PRO A 13 43.35 20.12 -22.90
C PRO A 13 42.19 19.19 -22.53
N THR A 14 42.28 18.58 -21.36
CA THR A 14 41.12 17.99 -20.69
C THR A 14 40.16 19.12 -20.34
N ASN A 15 39.12 19.24 -21.14
CA ASN A 15 38.07 20.20 -20.93
C ASN A 15 37.13 19.69 -19.86
N ASP A 16 37.62 19.54 -18.63
CA ASP A 16 36.84 19.16 -17.43
C ASP A 16 36.21 20.41 -16.82
N ALA A 17 35.33 21.09 -17.57
CA ALA A 17 34.48 22.10 -16.99
C ALA A 17 33.36 21.41 -16.20
N ALA A 18 33.32 21.60 -14.89
CA ALA A 18 32.18 21.23 -14.08
C ALA A 18 30.93 21.89 -14.64
N TYR A 19 29.85 21.14 -14.86
CA TYR A 19 28.56 21.69 -15.25
C TYR A 19 27.93 22.34 -14.00
N ASP A 20 27.68 23.63 -14.08
CA ASP A 20 26.95 24.40 -13.09
C ASP A 20 25.43 24.49 -13.45
N ILE A 21 24.64 25.04 -12.56
CA ILE A 21 23.20 25.23 -12.74
C ILE A 21 22.88 26.06 -13.98
N ASP A 22 23.70 27.12 -14.24
CA ASP A 22 23.48 28.00 -15.37
C ASP A 22 23.66 27.27 -16.70
N THR A 23 24.61 26.34 -16.77
CA THR A 23 24.82 25.48 -17.95
C THR A 23 23.61 24.58 -18.24
N PHE A 24 23.00 23.97 -17.19
CA PHE A 24 21.80 23.15 -17.37
C PHE A 24 20.58 23.97 -17.77
N TYR A 25 20.45 25.18 -17.20
CA TYR A 25 19.38 26.10 -17.59
C TYR A 25 19.50 26.53 -19.04
N ASP A 26 20.70 26.92 -19.49
CA ASP A 26 20.98 27.27 -20.88
C ASP A 26 20.71 26.09 -21.83
N MET A 27 21.13 24.89 -21.51
CA MET A 27 20.83 23.67 -22.27
C MET A 27 19.33 23.46 -22.44
N LYS A 28 18.54 23.64 -21.37
CA LYS A 28 17.10 23.54 -21.41
C LYS A 28 16.46 24.60 -22.30
N GLN A 29 16.89 25.86 -22.19
CA GLN A 29 16.40 26.97 -23.04
C GLN A 29 16.73 26.73 -24.52
N HIS A 30 17.93 26.25 -24.83
CA HIS A 30 18.33 25.93 -26.19
C HIS A 30 17.48 24.77 -26.77
N LEU A 31 17.16 23.76 -25.98
CA LEU A 31 16.29 22.65 -26.41
C LEU A 31 14.85 23.13 -26.62
N LEU A 32 14.35 24.02 -25.77
CA LEU A 32 13.00 24.58 -25.91
C LEU A 32 12.86 25.50 -27.12
N ALA A 33 13.92 26.19 -27.49
CA ALA A 33 13.95 27.06 -28.68
C ALA A 33 13.97 26.27 -29.99
N GLU A 34 14.68 25.16 -30.03
CA GLU A 34 14.74 24.24 -31.19
C GLU A 34 14.59 22.82 -30.74
N ARG A 35 13.36 22.31 -30.72
CA ARG A 35 13.05 20.91 -30.37
C ARG A 35 13.37 19.99 -31.54
N THR A 36 14.63 19.60 -31.68
CA THR A 36 15.07 18.62 -32.67
C THR A 36 15.62 17.37 -31.97
N GLU A 37 15.27 16.19 -32.50
CA GLU A 37 15.77 14.89 -31.99
C GLU A 37 17.32 14.88 -31.95
N VAL A 38 17.97 15.44 -32.96
CA VAL A 38 19.44 15.48 -33.05
C VAL A 38 20.06 16.24 -31.87
N LYS A 39 19.58 17.46 -31.58
CA LYS A 39 20.07 18.23 -30.42
C LYS A 39 19.78 17.54 -29.09
N ALA A 40 18.59 16.98 -28.96
CA ALA A 40 18.21 16.23 -27.76
C ALA A 40 19.15 15.04 -27.51
N ILE A 41 19.50 14.29 -28.54
CA ILE A 41 20.43 13.17 -28.44
C ILE A 41 21.85 13.61 -28.13
N GLU A 42 22.34 14.70 -28.74
CA GLU A 42 23.65 15.27 -28.41
C GLU A 42 23.74 15.68 -26.93
N MET A 43 22.67 16.31 -26.40
CA MET A 43 22.59 16.68 -24.98
C MET A 43 22.54 15.45 -24.09
N LEU A 44 21.71 14.45 -24.42
CA LEU A 44 21.61 13.20 -23.66
C LEU A 44 22.98 12.48 -23.64
N GLN A 45 23.67 12.43 -24.77
CA GLN A 45 25.00 11.83 -24.86
C GLN A 45 26.02 12.52 -23.97
N LYS A 46 25.98 13.86 -23.87
CA LYS A 46 26.83 14.63 -22.96
C LYS A 46 26.51 14.32 -21.52
N LEU A 47 25.23 14.28 -21.12
CA LEU A 47 24.82 13.99 -19.76
C LEU A 47 25.19 12.57 -19.31
N LEU A 48 25.07 11.58 -20.21
CA LEU A 48 25.35 10.17 -19.91
C LEU A 48 26.85 9.82 -20.01
N SER A 49 27.68 10.63 -20.71
CA SER A 49 29.11 10.38 -20.88
C SER A 49 29.99 11.07 -19.84
N HIS A 50 29.42 11.98 -19.00
CA HIS A 50 30.18 12.72 -18.02
C HIS A 50 30.47 11.88 -16.78
N ASN A 51 31.69 12.05 -16.28
CA ASN A 51 32.14 11.44 -15.03
C ASN A 51 31.25 11.99 -13.90
N VAL A 52 30.67 11.10 -13.10
CA VAL A 52 29.74 11.38 -12.01
C VAL A 52 30.27 12.45 -11.03
N GLU A 53 31.59 12.54 -10.89
CA GLU A 53 32.29 13.47 -9.99
C GLU A 53 32.19 14.94 -10.39
N HIS A 54 31.78 15.24 -11.63
CA HIS A 54 31.76 16.64 -12.16
C HIS A 54 30.36 17.23 -12.30
N ILE A 55 29.31 16.49 -11.89
CA ILE A 55 27.93 16.98 -11.93
C ILE A 55 27.53 17.51 -10.54
N ASP A 56 27.01 18.71 -10.51
CA ASP A 56 26.38 19.26 -9.30
C ASP A 56 25.02 18.59 -9.04
N TRP A 57 25.02 17.54 -8.22
CA TRP A 57 23.81 16.82 -7.86
C TRP A 57 22.89 17.60 -6.92
N ASP A 58 23.34 18.70 -6.31
CA ASP A 58 22.48 19.60 -5.52
C ASP A 58 21.53 20.39 -6.43
N ALA A 59 21.90 20.59 -7.71
CA ALA A 59 21.04 21.13 -8.76
C ALA A 59 20.11 20.08 -9.41
N PHE A 60 19.93 18.91 -8.81
CA PHE A 60 19.20 17.79 -9.41
C PHE A 60 17.76 18.09 -9.87
N PRO A 61 16.96 18.96 -9.21
CA PRO A 61 15.62 19.29 -9.71
C PRO A 61 15.64 19.86 -11.12
N ASP A 62 16.55 20.79 -11.41
CA ASP A 62 16.70 21.40 -12.74
C ASP A 62 17.26 20.42 -13.76
N LEU A 63 18.19 19.57 -13.33
CA LEU A 63 18.76 18.50 -14.14
C LEU A 63 17.69 17.43 -14.48
N LYS A 64 16.86 17.05 -13.50
CA LYS A 64 15.73 16.14 -13.72
C LYS A 64 14.79 16.67 -14.80
N ASP A 65 14.39 17.92 -14.71
CA ASP A 65 13.54 18.59 -15.68
C ASP A 65 14.13 18.63 -17.08
N LEU A 66 15.46 18.88 -17.17
CA LEU A 66 16.19 18.85 -18.44
C LEU A 66 16.17 17.43 -19.03
N ILE A 67 16.49 16.41 -18.25
CA ILE A 67 16.48 15.01 -18.71
C ILE A 67 15.09 14.62 -19.22
N ILE A 68 14.03 14.95 -18.49
CA ILE A 68 12.65 14.68 -18.93
C ILE A 68 12.35 15.38 -20.25
N CYS A 69 12.72 16.67 -20.39
CA CYS A 69 12.50 17.43 -21.62
C CYS A 69 13.25 16.82 -22.82
N ILE A 70 14.45 16.29 -22.60
CA ILE A 70 15.25 15.60 -23.61
C ILE A 70 14.53 14.28 -24.02
N LEU A 71 14.13 13.47 -23.03
CA LEU A 71 13.47 12.18 -23.26
C LEU A 71 12.14 12.38 -24.01
N ASP A 72 11.34 13.36 -23.64
CA ASP A 72 10.08 13.71 -24.30
C ASP A 72 10.30 14.20 -25.75
N THR A 73 11.44 14.84 -26.02
CA THR A 73 11.77 15.31 -27.37
C THR A 73 12.20 14.17 -28.29
N VAL A 74 12.90 13.17 -27.76
CA VAL A 74 13.36 11.99 -28.51
C VAL A 74 12.24 10.96 -28.69
N GLY A 75 11.45 10.74 -27.64
CA GLY A 75 10.40 9.74 -27.56
C GLY A 75 10.91 8.32 -27.31
N ILE A 76 10.08 7.51 -26.64
CA ILE A 76 10.46 6.17 -26.15
C ILE A 76 10.87 5.22 -27.28
N VAL A 77 10.18 5.28 -28.42
CA VAL A 77 10.45 4.43 -29.59
C VAL A 77 11.84 4.69 -30.16
N SER A 78 12.18 5.97 -30.36
CA SER A 78 13.50 6.34 -30.91
C SER A 78 14.62 6.02 -29.92
N LEU A 79 14.39 6.23 -28.62
CA LEU A 79 15.35 5.88 -27.56
C LEU A 79 15.69 4.38 -27.56
N THR A 80 14.69 3.54 -27.73
CA THR A 80 14.89 2.08 -27.65
C THR A 80 15.34 1.44 -28.94
N GLU A 81 14.91 1.94 -30.08
CA GLU A 81 15.25 1.34 -31.39
C GLU A 81 16.49 1.94 -32.02
N LYS A 82 16.59 3.28 -32.08
CA LYS A 82 17.72 3.96 -32.74
C LYS A 82 18.88 4.24 -31.80
N HIS A 83 18.60 4.55 -30.54
CA HIS A 83 19.59 5.00 -29.57
C HIS A 83 19.79 4.02 -28.39
N GLN A 84 19.47 2.76 -28.60
CA GLN A 84 19.58 1.69 -27.59
C GLN A 84 20.95 1.67 -26.90
N ILE A 85 22.05 1.78 -27.65
CA ILE A 85 23.41 1.70 -27.11
C ILE A 85 23.65 2.86 -26.11
N LEU A 86 23.16 4.06 -26.43
CA LEU A 86 23.27 5.22 -25.55
C LEU A 86 22.49 5.00 -24.26
N VAL A 87 21.26 4.50 -24.36
CA VAL A 87 20.42 4.18 -23.18
C VAL A 87 21.07 3.10 -22.32
N LEU A 88 21.58 2.02 -22.93
CA LEU A 88 22.26 0.95 -22.20
C LEU A 88 23.52 1.43 -21.47
N ASN A 89 24.32 2.29 -22.13
CA ASN A 89 25.49 2.90 -21.49
C ASN A 89 25.07 3.82 -20.32
N GLY A 90 24.00 4.58 -20.51
CA GLY A 90 23.42 5.41 -19.44
C GLY A 90 22.97 4.58 -18.24
N ILE A 91 22.20 3.52 -18.48
CA ILE A 91 21.74 2.64 -17.39
C ILE A 91 22.92 2.01 -16.65
N ASN A 92 23.95 1.56 -17.36
CA ASN A 92 25.07 0.83 -16.75
C ASN A 92 26.07 1.73 -16.01
N ASN A 93 26.29 2.96 -16.48
CA ASN A 93 27.41 3.79 -16.05
C ASN A 93 27.00 5.12 -15.38
N SER A 94 25.71 5.52 -15.47
CA SER A 94 25.28 6.80 -14.93
C SER A 94 24.97 6.72 -13.42
N HIS A 95 24.92 7.92 -12.81
CA HIS A 95 24.52 8.06 -11.42
C HIS A 95 23.10 7.53 -11.18
N PRO A 96 22.80 6.88 -10.03
CA PRO A 96 21.49 6.33 -9.70
C PRO A 96 20.32 7.30 -9.94
N LYS A 97 20.47 8.60 -9.63
CA LYS A 97 19.44 9.63 -9.90
C LYS A 97 19.06 9.76 -11.38
N VAL A 98 20.03 9.62 -12.29
CA VAL A 98 19.77 9.63 -13.74
C VAL A 98 19.03 8.36 -14.16
N VAL A 99 19.45 7.23 -13.64
CA VAL A 99 18.79 5.94 -13.91
C VAL A 99 17.34 5.95 -13.40
N ASP A 100 17.11 6.56 -12.23
CA ASP A 100 15.76 6.69 -11.66
C ASP A 100 14.83 7.50 -12.59
N VAL A 101 15.33 8.60 -13.18
CA VAL A 101 14.56 9.36 -14.17
C VAL A 101 14.29 8.56 -15.44
N LEU A 102 15.26 7.76 -15.91
CA LEU A 102 15.06 6.88 -17.06
C LEU A 102 14.00 5.80 -16.76
N VAL A 103 14.06 5.17 -15.59
CA VAL A 103 13.06 4.18 -15.15
C VAL A 103 11.68 4.80 -15.05
N ASP A 104 11.54 5.97 -14.42
CA ASP A 104 10.26 6.69 -14.31
C ASP A 104 9.69 7.04 -15.69
N TYR A 105 10.56 7.37 -16.63
CA TYR A 105 10.17 7.63 -18.01
C TYR A 105 9.64 6.37 -18.70
N TYR A 106 10.35 5.23 -18.56
CA TYR A 106 9.90 3.95 -19.08
C TYR A 106 8.58 3.49 -18.48
N ILE A 107 8.38 3.69 -17.15
CA ILE A 107 7.13 3.34 -16.47
C ILE A 107 5.95 4.15 -17.03
N ARG A 108 6.14 5.45 -17.29
CA ARG A 108 5.08 6.31 -17.85
C ARG A 108 4.66 5.91 -19.26
N HIS A 109 5.57 5.33 -20.04
CA HIS A 109 5.34 4.90 -21.43
C HIS A 109 5.28 3.38 -21.56
N ILE A 110 4.96 2.68 -20.47
CA ILE A 110 5.06 1.21 -20.42
C ILE A 110 4.12 0.52 -21.42
N ASP A 111 2.96 1.09 -21.67
CA ASP A 111 2.00 0.52 -22.62
C ASP A 111 2.52 0.62 -24.07
N GLU A 112 3.19 1.71 -24.43
CA GLU A 112 3.86 1.88 -25.72
C GLU A 112 5.00 0.88 -25.88
N VAL A 113 5.75 0.61 -24.81
CA VAL A 113 6.84 -0.37 -24.76
C VAL A 113 6.30 -1.80 -24.89
N ASP A 114 5.17 -2.11 -24.24
CA ASP A 114 4.54 -3.44 -24.28
C ASP A 114 4.05 -3.82 -25.67
N GLU A 115 3.46 -2.88 -26.41
CA GLU A 115 2.99 -3.11 -27.80
C GLU A 115 4.13 -3.38 -28.76
N MET A 116 5.34 -2.92 -28.46
CA MET A 116 6.50 -2.94 -29.37
C MET A 116 7.55 -3.99 -29.01
N LEU A 117 7.29 -4.92 -28.07
CA LEU A 117 8.24 -5.90 -27.51
C LEU A 117 9.27 -6.39 -28.54
N SER A 118 10.28 -5.56 -28.80
CA SER A 118 11.43 -5.88 -29.64
C SER A 118 12.59 -6.40 -28.79
N ASN A 119 13.55 -7.05 -29.43
CA ASN A 119 14.80 -7.48 -28.76
C ASN A 119 15.53 -6.32 -28.07
N SER A 120 15.35 -5.11 -28.57
CA SER A 120 15.93 -3.88 -27.99
C SER A 120 15.36 -3.54 -26.65
N HIS A 121 14.05 -3.64 -26.47
CA HIS A 121 13.37 -3.40 -25.19
C HIS A 121 13.77 -4.43 -24.13
N ILE A 122 13.89 -5.71 -24.54
CA ILE A 122 14.35 -6.78 -23.65
C ILE A 122 15.76 -6.49 -23.13
N ALA A 123 16.67 -6.03 -24.00
CA ALA A 123 18.04 -5.69 -23.57
C ALA A 123 18.09 -4.55 -22.56
N VAL A 124 17.27 -3.50 -22.75
CA VAL A 124 17.14 -2.38 -21.81
C VAL A 124 16.57 -2.87 -20.46
N THR A 125 15.53 -3.71 -20.50
CA THR A 125 14.93 -4.30 -19.31
C THR A 125 15.93 -5.16 -18.52
N ILE A 126 16.77 -5.94 -19.22
CA ILE A 126 17.85 -6.72 -18.60
C ILE A 126 18.90 -5.80 -17.94
N ALA A 127 19.23 -4.66 -18.57
CA ALA A 127 20.15 -3.70 -17.99
C ALA A 127 19.58 -3.10 -16.67
N PHE A 128 18.28 -2.79 -16.62
CA PHE A 128 17.60 -2.41 -15.37
C PHE A 128 17.62 -3.54 -14.34
N ALA A 129 17.42 -4.79 -14.74
CA ALA A 129 17.46 -5.92 -13.82
C ALA A 129 18.83 -6.07 -13.13
N ARG A 130 19.93 -5.76 -13.84
CA ARG A 130 21.28 -5.78 -13.28
C ARG A 130 21.52 -4.70 -12.23
N ARG A 131 20.78 -3.60 -12.29
CA ARG A 131 20.84 -2.49 -11.32
C ARG A 131 19.71 -2.50 -10.28
N VAL A 132 19.04 -3.65 -10.12
CA VAL A 132 17.89 -3.79 -9.22
C VAL A 132 18.20 -3.49 -7.74
N CYS A 133 19.48 -3.51 -7.37
CA CYS A 133 19.92 -3.23 -6.00
C CYS A 133 20.47 -1.82 -5.77
N ASP A 134 20.47 -0.95 -6.78
CA ASP A 134 20.89 0.43 -6.61
C ASP A 134 19.88 1.20 -5.74
N PHE A 135 20.36 1.82 -4.66
CA PHE A 135 19.50 2.36 -3.60
C PHE A 135 18.52 3.43 -4.08
N ASP A 136 18.98 4.36 -4.93
CA ASP A 136 18.16 5.51 -5.33
C ASP A 136 17.03 5.12 -6.29
N CYS A 137 17.19 4.08 -7.08
CA CYS A 137 16.22 3.67 -8.10
C CYS A 137 15.65 2.26 -7.92
N ALA A 138 16.05 1.53 -6.88
CA ALA A 138 15.68 0.13 -6.70
C ALA A 138 14.16 -0.11 -6.64
N GLY A 139 13.40 0.81 -6.01
CA GLY A 139 11.93 0.71 -5.93
C GLY A 139 11.29 0.86 -7.29
N SER A 140 11.66 1.89 -8.06
CA SER A 140 11.14 2.16 -9.40
C SER A 140 11.52 1.02 -10.38
N ILE A 141 12.75 0.52 -10.30
CA ILE A 141 13.19 -0.64 -11.11
C ILE A 141 12.34 -1.88 -10.79
N ALA A 142 12.06 -2.14 -9.51
CA ALA A 142 11.22 -3.28 -9.13
C ALA A 142 9.81 -3.19 -9.74
N VAL A 143 9.21 -1.99 -9.75
CA VAL A 143 7.90 -1.76 -10.40
C VAL A 143 7.98 -2.00 -11.91
N LEU A 144 9.02 -1.47 -12.58
CA LEU A 144 9.20 -1.68 -14.02
C LEU A 144 9.40 -3.18 -14.35
N LEU A 145 10.24 -3.87 -13.57
CA LEU A 145 10.52 -5.29 -13.79
C LEU A 145 9.30 -6.19 -13.55
N THR A 146 8.36 -5.77 -12.73
CA THR A 146 7.11 -6.52 -12.51
C THR A 146 6.39 -6.77 -13.83
N ARG A 147 6.34 -5.80 -14.73
CA ARG A 147 5.70 -5.91 -16.04
C ARG A 147 6.35 -6.95 -16.96
N PHE A 148 7.68 -7.09 -16.87
CA PHE A 148 8.47 -7.91 -17.77
C PHE A 148 9.00 -9.21 -17.14
N ALA A 149 8.71 -9.47 -15.86
CA ALA A 149 9.21 -10.65 -15.14
C ALA A 149 8.76 -11.99 -15.75
N SER A 150 7.66 -12.01 -16.50
CA SER A 150 7.18 -13.19 -17.21
C SER A 150 8.00 -13.53 -18.48
N LEU A 151 8.83 -12.59 -18.98
CA LEU A 151 9.70 -12.82 -20.11
C LEU A 151 10.89 -13.70 -19.71
N LYS A 152 11.10 -14.80 -20.41
CA LYS A 152 12.12 -15.78 -20.06
C LYS A 152 13.52 -15.18 -19.90
N LEU A 153 13.95 -14.29 -20.80
CA LEU A 153 15.28 -13.68 -20.73
C LEU A 153 15.45 -12.78 -19.51
N VAL A 154 14.40 -12.04 -19.11
CA VAL A 154 14.41 -11.21 -17.90
C VAL A 154 14.43 -12.12 -16.68
N GLN A 155 13.62 -13.17 -16.64
CA GLN A 155 13.59 -14.13 -15.56
C GLN A 155 14.94 -14.84 -15.37
N ASP A 156 15.58 -15.29 -16.48
CA ASP A 156 16.90 -15.91 -16.44
C ASP A 156 17.96 -14.94 -15.84
N GLU A 157 17.89 -13.64 -16.19
CA GLU A 157 18.77 -12.63 -15.59
C GLU A 157 18.49 -12.45 -14.08
N LEU A 158 17.21 -12.34 -13.68
CA LEU A 158 16.87 -12.23 -12.25
C LEU A 158 17.34 -13.45 -11.44
N LEU A 159 17.18 -14.65 -11.99
CA LEU A 159 17.69 -15.88 -11.37
C LEU A 159 19.22 -15.91 -11.28
N ASN A 160 19.93 -15.42 -12.31
CA ASN A 160 21.37 -15.28 -12.28
C ASN A 160 21.84 -14.31 -11.20
N GLN A 161 21.15 -13.18 -11.03
CA GLN A 161 21.43 -12.21 -9.98
C GLN A 161 21.20 -12.81 -8.58
N LEU A 162 20.18 -13.65 -8.38
CA LEU A 162 19.97 -14.37 -7.11
C LEU A 162 21.16 -15.25 -6.73
N ASN A 163 21.85 -15.84 -7.71
CA ASN A 163 23.01 -16.69 -7.48
C ASN A 163 24.27 -15.92 -7.00
N LEU A 164 24.27 -14.57 -7.08
CA LEU A 164 25.37 -13.74 -6.56
C LEU A 164 25.44 -13.71 -5.03
N ASN A 165 24.45 -14.26 -4.35
CA ASN A 165 24.35 -14.38 -2.88
C ASN A 165 24.52 -13.04 -2.12
N ARG A 166 24.02 -11.94 -2.70
CA ARG A 166 23.97 -10.62 -2.05
C ARG A 166 22.57 -10.40 -1.46
N ALA A 167 22.51 -10.05 -0.18
CA ALA A 167 21.26 -9.93 0.56
C ALA A 167 20.31 -8.87 -0.05
N GLU A 168 20.84 -7.71 -0.45
CA GLU A 168 20.05 -6.62 -1.06
C GLU A 168 19.47 -7.05 -2.40
N VAL A 169 20.26 -7.71 -3.26
CA VAL A 169 19.82 -8.22 -4.57
C VAL A 169 18.70 -9.22 -4.38
N ARG A 170 18.89 -10.19 -3.47
CA ARG A 170 17.91 -11.23 -3.16
C ARG A 170 16.59 -10.60 -2.71
N PHE A 171 16.64 -9.66 -1.75
CA PHE A 171 15.45 -8.94 -1.28
C PHE A 171 14.71 -8.23 -2.43
N ARG A 172 15.42 -7.51 -3.30
CA ARG A 172 14.80 -6.77 -4.41
C ARG A 172 14.16 -7.67 -5.45
N ILE A 173 14.79 -8.80 -5.78
CA ILE A 173 14.22 -9.76 -6.73
C ILE A 173 12.97 -10.43 -6.14
N HIS A 174 12.99 -10.77 -4.86
CA HIS A 174 11.80 -11.29 -4.18
C HIS A 174 10.69 -10.22 -4.07
N GLN A 175 11.04 -8.94 -3.95
CA GLN A 175 10.07 -7.84 -4.05
C GLN A 175 9.41 -7.80 -5.44
N VAL A 176 10.17 -7.94 -6.54
CA VAL A 176 9.60 -8.07 -7.90
C VAL A 176 8.65 -9.26 -7.95
N THR A 177 9.06 -10.42 -7.46
CA THR A 177 8.23 -11.63 -7.41
C THR A 177 6.91 -11.38 -6.66
N THR A 178 6.98 -10.70 -5.52
CA THR A 178 5.80 -10.34 -4.71
C THR A 178 4.86 -9.39 -5.45
N LEU A 179 5.40 -8.39 -6.15
CA LEU A 179 4.59 -7.46 -6.95
C LEU A 179 3.85 -8.18 -8.07
N VAL A 180 4.51 -9.11 -8.79
CA VAL A 180 3.84 -9.96 -9.81
C VAL A 180 2.76 -10.84 -9.19
N MET A 181 3.01 -11.40 -8.01
CA MET A 181 1.97 -12.16 -7.28
C MET A 181 0.77 -11.30 -6.91
N LYS A 182 0.96 -10.02 -6.55
CA LYS A 182 -0.14 -9.08 -6.29
C LYS A 182 -1.00 -8.82 -7.52
N GLU A 183 -0.41 -8.76 -8.71
CA GLU A 183 -1.15 -8.63 -9.96
C GLU A 183 -1.91 -9.91 -10.33
N GLY A 184 -1.41 -11.07 -9.95
CA GLY A 184 -2.04 -12.36 -10.12
C GLY A 184 -2.08 -12.89 -11.56
N ASN A 185 -1.32 -12.26 -12.45
CA ASN A 185 -1.25 -12.64 -13.86
C ASN A 185 -0.04 -13.55 -14.12
N ASP A 186 -0.20 -14.52 -15.04
CA ASP A 186 0.91 -15.34 -15.57
C ASP A 186 1.82 -16.01 -14.51
N LEU A 187 1.28 -16.34 -13.32
CA LEU A 187 2.05 -16.89 -12.19
C LEU A 187 2.85 -18.15 -12.54
N HIS A 188 2.31 -18.98 -13.45
CA HIS A 188 3.01 -20.17 -13.94
C HIS A 188 4.29 -19.83 -14.72
N LYS A 189 4.34 -18.65 -15.35
CA LYS A 189 5.54 -18.20 -16.07
C LYS A 189 6.66 -17.80 -15.11
N ILE A 190 6.32 -17.27 -13.93
CA ILE A 190 7.30 -16.88 -12.90
C ILE A 190 7.49 -17.94 -11.80
N GLY A 191 7.03 -19.17 -12.04
CA GLY A 191 7.08 -20.26 -11.07
C GLY A 191 8.46 -20.49 -10.48
N ASN A 192 9.54 -20.34 -11.28
CA ASN A 192 10.91 -20.47 -10.80
C ASN A 192 11.28 -19.37 -9.77
N LEU A 193 10.84 -18.12 -9.97
CA LEU A 193 11.09 -17.03 -9.01
C LEU A 193 10.30 -17.27 -7.71
N ILE A 194 9.04 -17.73 -7.83
CA ILE A 194 8.22 -18.09 -6.66
C ILE A 194 8.85 -19.27 -5.90
N SER A 195 9.39 -20.26 -6.61
CA SER A 195 10.09 -21.40 -5.97
C SER A 195 11.34 -20.95 -5.22
N ARG A 196 12.12 -20.02 -5.79
CA ARG A 196 13.29 -19.44 -5.11
C ARG A 196 12.90 -18.66 -3.85
N LEU A 197 11.77 -17.94 -3.88
CA LEU A 197 11.23 -17.31 -2.67
C LEU A 197 10.78 -18.36 -1.65
N ALA A 198 10.20 -19.48 -2.09
CA ALA A 198 9.78 -20.56 -1.19
C ALA A 198 10.98 -21.28 -0.53
N GLU A 199 12.14 -21.36 -1.19
CA GLU A 199 13.37 -21.90 -0.59
C GLU A 199 13.84 -21.06 0.62
N GLU A 200 13.56 -19.75 0.66
CA GLU A 200 13.90 -18.88 1.79
C GLU A 200 13.10 -19.24 3.06
N LEU A 201 11.96 -19.93 2.94
CA LEU A 201 11.20 -20.44 4.09
C LEU A 201 11.98 -21.51 4.88
N GLU A 202 12.97 -22.15 4.26
CA GLU A 202 13.82 -23.18 4.88
C GLU A 202 15.17 -22.64 5.35
N SER A 203 15.38 -21.32 5.29
CA SER A 203 16.62 -20.68 5.74
C SER A 203 16.83 -20.92 7.24
N ASN A 204 18.11 -21.08 7.63
CA ASN A 204 18.50 -21.09 9.04
C ASN A 204 18.46 -19.70 9.69
N ASP A 205 18.33 -18.63 8.90
CA ASP A 205 18.20 -17.26 9.37
C ASP A 205 16.72 -16.90 9.51
N ILE A 206 16.29 -16.68 10.75
CA ILE A 206 14.90 -16.37 11.10
C ILE A 206 14.41 -15.08 10.42
N LEU A 207 15.27 -14.08 10.20
CA LEU A 207 14.88 -12.82 9.54
C LEU A 207 14.58 -13.06 8.05
N ILE A 208 15.33 -13.95 7.41
CA ILE A 208 15.08 -14.35 6.01
C ILE A 208 13.75 -15.10 5.93
N GLN A 209 13.49 -16.02 6.85
CA GLN A 209 12.19 -16.71 6.91
C GLN A 209 11.03 -15.76 7.12
N ILE A 210 11.14 -14.82 8.09
CA ILE A 210 10.10 -13.81 8.34
C ILE A 210 9.82 -13.00 7.07
N ASN A 211 10.87 -12.49 6.41
CA ASN A 211 10.74 -11.74 5.17
C ASN A 211 10.03 -12.55 4.06
N ALA A 212 10.38 -13.82 3.92
CA ALA A 212 9.73 -14.69 2.92
C ALA A 212 8.23 -14.88 3.22
N VAL A 213 7.86 -15.13 4.49
CA VAL A 213 6.46 -15.24 4.89
C VAL A 213 5.70 -13.93 4.65
N GLU A 214 6.30 -12.78 5.01
CA GLU A 214 5.71 -11.45 4.75
C GLU A 214 5.50 -11.19 3.26
N MET A 215 6.45 -11.56 2.41
CA MET A 215 6.34 -11.43 0.95
C MET A 215 5.24 -12.32 0.39
N PHE A 216 5.06 -13.54 0.87
CA PHE A 216 3.94 -14.38 0.51
C PHE A 216 2.61 -13.83 1.02
N ALA A 217 2.57 -13.27 2.23
CA ALA A 217 1.38 -12.63 2.78
C ALA A 217 0.93 -11.45 1.89
N ASP A 218 1.88 -10.60 1.51
CA ASP A 218 1.63 -9.46 0.64
C ASP A 218 1.18 -9.89 -0.77
N GLY A 219 1.84 -10.91 -1.35
CA GLY A 219 1.50 -11.44 -2.65
C GLY A 219 0.11 -12.07 -2.71
N ALA A 220 -0.30 -12.77 -1.65
CA ALA A 220 -1.59 -13.47 -1.58
C ALA A 220 -2.79 -12.54 -1.32
N SER A 221 -2.56 -11.27 -0.94
CA SER A 221 -3.59 -10.39 -0.36
C SER A 221 -4.66 -9.90 -1.35
N GLN A 222 -4.43 -9.93 -2.67
CA GLN A 222 -5.29 -9.20 -3.61
C GLN A 222 -6.05 -10.08 -4.60
N LYS A 223 -5.46 -11.17 -5.07
CA LYS A 223 -6.00 -11.94 -6.21
C LYS A 223 -6.29 -13.39 -5.87
N ILE A 224 -7.49 -13.83 -6.24
CA ILE A 224 -7.91 -15.24 -6.13
C ILE A 224 -6.99 -16.17 -6.94
N SER A 225 -6.48 -15.71 -8.10
CA SER A 225 -5.53 -16.46 -8.93
C SER A 225 -4.26 -16.81 -8.17
N THR A 226 -3.72 -15.86 -7.42
CA THR A 226 -2.52 -16.07 -6.59
C THR A 226 -2.78 -17.04 -5.45
N ALA A 227 -3.88 -16.86 -4.71
CA ALA A 227 -4.24 -17.79 -3.65
C ALA A 227 -4.38 -19.23 -4.19
N LYS A 228 -5.08 -19.42 -5.31
CA LYS A 228 -5.21 -20.73 -5.97
C LYS A 228 -3.87 -21.31 -6.41
N TYR A 229 -3.01 -20.49 -6.98
CA TYR A 229 -1.67 -20.92 -7.38
C TYR A 229 -0.85 -21.41 -6.19
N LEU A 230 -0.81 -20.64 -5.10
CA LEU A 230 -0.08 -21.00 -3.88
C LEU A 230 -0.64 -22.26 -3.22
N LEU A 231 -1.97 -22.46 -3.24
CA LEU A 231 -2.62 -23.70 -2.77
C LEU A 231 -2.22 -24.90 -3.62
N THR A 232 -2.23 -24.78 -4.95
CA THR A 232 -1.93 -25.90 -5.87
C THR A 232 -0.45 -26.27 -5.91
N THR A 233 0.45 -25.35 -5.58
CA THR A 233 1.90 -25.60 -5.56
C THR A 233 2.42 -26.17 -4.23
N GLY A 234 1.56 -26.33 -3.22
CA GLY A 234 1.93 -26.85 -1.90
C GLY A 234 2.65 -25.83 -0.99
N ILE A 235 2.78 -24.57 -1.43
CA ILE A 235 3.40 -23.52 -0.62
C ILE A 235 2.57 -23.22 0.62
N VAL A 236 1.23 -23.16 0.48
CA VAL A 236 0.34 -22.95 1.62
C VAL A 236 0.43 -24.11 2.63
N ASP A 237 0.57 -25.35 2.15
CA ASP A 237 0.76 -26.51 3.04
C ASP A 237 2.08 -26.41 3.80
N HIS A 238 3.14 -25.90 3.16
CA HIS A 238 4.42 -25.66 3.83
C HIS A 238 4.26 -24.60 4.92
N LEU A 239 3.66 -23.44 4.60
CA LEU A 239 3.41 -22.37 5.58
C LEU A 239 2.50 -22.85 6.74
N ASN A 240 1.53 -23.73 6.46
CA ASN A 240 0.72 -24.33 7.50
C ASN A 240 1.52 -25.27 8.42
N ARG A 241 2.47 -26.04 7.89
CA ARG A 241 3.38 -26.85 8.73
C ARG A 241 4.22 -25.96 9.66
N LEU A 242 4.79 -24.86 9.13
CA LEU A 242 5.52 -23.88 9.93
C LEU A 242 4.62 -23.25 11.00
N PHE A 243 3.38 -22.91 10.66
CA PHE A 243 2.39 -22.37 11.60
C PHE A 243 2.11 -23.33 12.77
N VAL A 244 1.85 -24.60 12.47
CA VAL A 244 1.62 -25.62 13.50
C VAL A 244 2.86 -25.83 14.37
N GLN A 245 4.04 -25.83 13.76
CA GLN A 245 5.31 -25.94 14.48
C GLN A 245 5.54 -24.78 15.44
N CYS A 246 5.22 -23.53 15.02
CA CYS A 246 5.32 -22.35 15.89
C CYS A 246 4.38 -22.45 17.12
N MET A 247 3.24 -23.10 16.98
CA MET A 247 2.32 -23.31 18.11
C MET A 247 2.87 -24.34 19.13
N GLU A 248 3.64 -25.31 18.67
CA GLU A 248 4.16 -26.40 19.49
C GLU A 248 5.53 -26.07 20.13
N GLN A 249 6.29 -25.16 19.54
CA GLN A 249 7.66 -24.81 19.94
C GLN A 249 7.80 -23.31 20.22
N PRO A 250 8.04 -22.91 21.49
CA PRO A 250 8.17 -21.48 21.86
C PRO A 250 9.29 -20.75 21.11
N ASP A 251 10.39 -21.44 20.79
CA ASP A 251 11.56 -20.85 20.10
C ASP A 251 11.26 -20.49 18.64
N ALA A 252 10.25 -21.10 18.01
CA ALA A 252 9.77 -20.76 16.67
C ALA A 252 8.74 -19.61 16.67
N GLY A 253 8.41 -19.07 17.83
CA GLY A 253 7.36 -18.06 17.99
C GLY A 253 7.55 -16.75 17.22
N PHE A 254 8.77 -16.44 16.78
CA PHE A 254 9.03 -15.24 15.97
C PHE A 254 8.37 -15.23 14.59
N LEU A 255 8.13 -16.41 13.98
CA LEU A 255 7.41 -16.53 12.72
C LEU A 255 5.88 -16.41 12.87
N TYR A 256 5.36 -16.67 14.07
CA TYR A 256 3.95 -16.75 14.32
C TYR A 256 3.15 -15.50 13.89
N PRO A 257 3.59 -14.25 14.18
CA PRO A 257 2.89 -13.06 13.73
C PRO A 257 2.82 -12.94 12.20
N ALA A 258 3.90 -13.25 11.50
CA ALA A 258 3.95 -13.20 10.04
C ALA A 258 3.03 -14.27 9.40
N LEU A 259 2.97 -15.46 10.00
CA LEU A 259 2.09 -16.54 9.55
C LEU A 259 0.61 -16.24 9.81
N ILE A 260 0.27 -15.62 10.96
CA ILE A 260 -1.09 -15.11 11.23
C ILE A 260 -1.51 -14.11 10.15
N LYS A 261 -0.64 -13.17 9.81
CA LYS A 261 -0.88 -12.19 8.74
C LYS A 261 -1.06 -12.87 7.38
N PHE A 262 -0.22 -13.86 7.05
CA PHE A 262 -0.33 -14.61 5.79
C PHE A 262 -1.69 -15.26 5.61
N PHE A 263 -2.16 -16.05 6.58
CA PHE A 263 -3.46 -16.71 6.49
C PHE A 263 -4.63 -15.71 6.49
N GLY A 264 -4.51 -14.60 7.22
CA GLY A 264 -5.45 -13.49 7.15
C GLY A 264 -5.57 -12.93 5.73
N HIS A 265 -4.46 -12.62 5.09
CA HIS A 265 -4.43 -12.12 3.71
C HIS A 265 -4.92 -13.16 2.69
N LEU A 266 -4.52 -14.43 2.84
CA LEU A 266 -5.00 -15.54 1.99
C LEU A 266 -6.53 -15.64 2.01
N SER A 267 -7.15 -15.42 3.17
CA SER A 267 -8.61 -15.50 3.36
C SER A 267 -9.38 -14.42 2.58
N VAL A 268 -8.79 -13.25 2.33
CA VAL A 268 -9.42 -12.19 1.52
C VAL A 268 -9.67 -12.67 0.09
N ALA A 269 -8.70 -13.39 -0.46
CA ALA A 269 -8.80 -13.94 -1.80
C ALA A 269 -9.67 -15.21 -1.86
N SER A 270 -9.69 -16.02 -0.80
CA SER A 270 -10.45 -17.29 -0.73
C SER A 270 -10.73 -17.71 0.71
N VAL A 271 -11.81 -17.19 1.28
CA VAL A 271 -12.17 -17.51 2.68
C VAL A 271 -12.46 -19.01 2.90
N GLU A 272 -12.94 -19.71 1.87
CA GLU A 272 -13.23 -21.13 1.95
C GLU A 272 -11.99 -21.99 2.20
N CYS A 273 -10.80 -21.51 1.81
CA CYS A 273 -9.57 -22.25 2.08
C CYS A 273 -9.30 -22.41 3.58
N LEU A 274 -9.84 -21.51 4.43
CA LEU A 274 -9.70 -21.61 5.88
C LEU A 274 -10.29 -22.91 6.45
N SER A 275 -11.26 -23.53 5.76
CA SER A 275 -11.77 -24.86 6.15
C SER A 275 -10.70 -25.96 6.11
N GLN A 276 -9.64 -25.77 5.31
CA GLN A 276 -8.51 -26.69 5.20
C GLN A 276 -7.45 -26.43 6.31
N PHE A 277 -7.50 -25.24 6.94
CA PHE A 277 -6.54 -24.79 7.94
C PHE A 277 -7.24 -24.36 9.25
N PRO A 278 -8.00 -25.25 9.90
CA PRO A 278 -8.83 -24.89 11.06
C PRO A 278 -7.99 -24.35 12.23
N LYS A 279 -6.77 -24.84 12.42
CA LYS A 279 -5.88 -24.37 13.49
C LYS A 279 -5.58 -22.88 13.42
N PHE A 280 -5.58 -22.28 12.21
CA PHE A 280 -5.39 -20.83 12.06
C PHE A 280 -6.55 -20.04 12.68
N LEU A 281 -7.80 -20.39 12.33
CA LEU A 281 -8.97 -19.67 12.85
C LEU A 281 -9.11 -19.86 14.36
N ASP A 282 -8.90 -21.08 14.86
CA ASP A 282 -8.91 -21.37 16.29
C ASP A 282 -7.86 -20.53 17.04
N SER A 283 -6.66 -20.47 16.51
CA SER A 283 -5.55 -19.70 17.08
C SER A 283 -5.78 -18.19 17.07
N LEU A 284 -6.32 -17.66 15.96
CA LEU A 284 -6.67 -16.25 15.84
C LEU A 284 -7.75 -15.86 16.87
N LEU A 285 -8.77 -16.67 17.00
CA LEU A 285 -9.85 -16.44 17.96
C LEU A 285 -9.36 -16.55 19.41
N ASP A 286 -8.44 -17.48 19.69
CA ASP A 286 -7.84 -17.59 21.02
C ASP A 286 -7.04 -16.33 21.40
N LEU A 287 -6.27 -15.76 20.46
CA LEU A 287 -5.62 -14.47 20.67
C LEU A 287 -6.64 -13.37 21.01
N ILE A 288 -7.75 -13.30 20.28
CA ILE A 288 -8.82 -12.34 20.52
C ILE A 288 -9.47 -12.56 21.89
N TYR A 289 -9.72 -13.80 22.28
CA TYR A 289 -10.38 -14.13 23.55
C TYR A 289 -9.51 -13.77 24.79
N HIS A 290 -8.19 -13.70 24.58
CA HIS A 290 -7.22 -13.39 25.65
C HIS A 290 -6.42 -12.12 25.35
N PHE A 291 -7.00 -11.18 24.60
CA PHE A 291 -6.33 -9.98 24.14
C PHE A 291 -5.74 -9.12 25.27
N ASP A 292 -6.32 -9.18 26.46
CA ASP A 292 -5.87 -8.48 27.66
C ASP A 292 -4.48 -8.91 28.15
N ARG A 293 -4.04 -10.13 27.79
CA ARG A 293 -2.75 -10.72 28.13
C ARG A 293 -1.67 -10.49 27.07
N LEU A 294 -2.05 -10.00 25.88
CA LEU A 294 -1.16 -9.79 24.76
C LEU A 294 -0.44 -8.45 24.89
N ASP A 295 0.80 -8.40 24.37
CA ASP A 295 1.45 -7.13 24.11
C ASP A 295 0.70 -6.32 23.06
N ALA A 296 1.06 -5.02 22.93
CA ALA A 296 0.34 -4.11 22.02
C ALA A 296 0.42 -4.54 20.55
N SER A 297 1.57 -5.07 20.11
CA SER A 297 1.79 -5.44 18.72
C SER A 297 0.96 -6.67 18.33
N LEU A 298 1.00 -7.71 19.16
CA LEU A 298 0.24 -8.94 18.90
C LEU A 298 -1.27 -8.71 19.05
N ARG A 299 -1.68 -7.82 19.96
CA ARG A 299 -3.07 -7.40 20.10
C ARG A 299 -3.57 -6.71 18.83
N LEU A 300 -2.83 -5.74 18.30
CA LEU A 300 -3.18 -5.07 17.06
C LEU A 300 -3.25 -6.06 15.90
N LEU A 301 -2.24 -6.92 15.76
CA LEU A 301 -2.22 -7.94 14.73
C LEU A 301 -3.46 -8.85 14.79
N ALA A 302 -3.83 -9.33 15.97
CA ALA A 302 -4.98 -10.23 16.12
C ALA A 302 -6.29 -9.56 15.66
N PHE A 303 -6.57 -8.34 16.13
CA PHE A 303 -7.78 -7.62 15.75
C PHE A 303 -7.77 -7.18 14.27
N ASP A 304 -6.64 -6.68 13.76
CA ASP A 304 -6.49 -6.31 12.35
C ASP A 304 -6.65 -7.55 11.43
N THR A 305 -6.11 -8.71 11.85
CA THR A 305 -6.25 -9.96 11.08
C THR A 305 -7.68 -10.47 11.10
N LEU A 306 -8.37 -10.45 12.24
CA LEU A 306 -9.78 -10.86 12.29
C LEU A 306 -10.65 -9.94 11.42
N ALA A 307 -10.38 -8.63 11.44
CA ALA A 307 -11.07 -7.68 10.58
C ALA A 307 -10.79 -7.96 9.10
N THR A 308 -9.55 -8.29 8.74
CA THR A 308 -9.16 -8.68 7.38
C THR A 308 -9.90 -9.94 6.94
N VAL A 309 -9.94 -10.98 7.79
CA VAL A 309 -10.68 -12.22 7.51
C VAL A 309 -12.18 -11.96 7.32
N GLY A 310 -12.77 -11.04 8.09
CA GLY A 310 -14.20 -10.69 8.02
C GLY A 310 -14.55 -9.57 7.04
N SER A 311 -13.59 -9.06 6.23
CA SER A 311 -13.76 -7.83 5.45
C SER A 311 -14.66 -7.97 4.22
N THR A 312 -14.91 -9.16 3.71
CA THR A 312 -15.77 -9.40 2.55
C THR A 312 -17.14 -9.99 2.98
N ASP A 313 -18.19 -9.71 2.22
CA ASP A 313 -19.53 -10.19 2.53
C ASP A 313 -19.62 -11.71 2.50
N ARG A 314 -18.86 -12.33 1.59
CA ARG A 314 -18.71 -13.80 1.56
C ARG A 314 -18.04 -14.34 2.82
N ALA A 315 -17.04 -13.65 3.34
CA ALA A 315 -16.34 -14.01 4.56
C ALA A 315 -17.22 -13.85 5.80
N LYS A 316 -18.03 -12.79 5.89
CA LYS A 316 -19.02 -12.62 6.97
C LYS A 316 -19.97 -13.81 7.05
N LYS A 317 -20.54 -14.21 5.92
CA LYS A 317 -21.45 -15.38 5.83
C LYS A 317 -20.73 -16.69 6.14
N PHE A 318 -19.45 -16.83 5.76
CA PHE A 318 -18.65 -18.00 6.12
C PHE A 318 -18.42 -18.09 7.63
N LEU A 319 -17.92 -17.02 8.26
CA LEU A 319 -17.66 -16.98 9.70
C LEU A 319 -18.93 -17.16 10.53
N ASP A 320 -20.06 -16.61 10.10
CA ASP A 320 -21.34 -16.79 10.77
C ASP A 320 -21.83 -18.25 10.70
N ARG A 321 -21.61 -18.91 9.56
CA ARG A 321 -21.87 -20.36 9.43
C ARG A 321 -20.95 -21.18 10.34
N GLN A 322 -19.66 -20.84 10.43
CA GLN A 322 -18.73 -21.51 11.34
C GLN A 322 -19.16 -21.34 12.79
N HIS A 323 -19.57 -20.12 13.21
CA HIS A 323 -20.09 -19.85 14.54
C HIS A 323 -21.30 -20.76 14.87
N ASN A 324 -22.23 -20.95 13.93
CA ASN A 324 -23.42 -21.75 14.14
C ASN A 324 -23.15 -23.27 14.16
N ASN A 325 -22.06 -23.72 13.52
CA ASN A 325 -21.77 -25.16 13.33
C ASN A 325 -20.64 -25.67 14.24
N CYS A 326 -19.84 -24.81 14.86
CA CYS A 326 -18.66 -25.17 15.64
C CYS A 326 -18.60 -24.39 16.96
N THR A 327 -18.47 -25.11 18.08
CA THR A 327 -18.35 -24.48 19.41
C THR A 327 -17.02 -23.77 19.62
N GLN A 328 -16.00 -24.07 18.81
CA GLN A 328 -14.68 -23.43 18.89
C GLN A 328 -14.66 -22.04 18.23
N CYS A 329 -15.44 -21.84 17.15
CA CYS A 329 -15.55 -20.56 16.45
C CYS A 329 -16.65 -19.69 17.08
N ASP A 330 -16.38 -19.10 18.25
CA ASP A 330 -17.35 -18.20 18.92
C ASP A 330 -17.18 -16.75 18.50
N MET A 331 -17.78 -16.37 17.36
CA MET A 331 -17.79 -14.99 16.87
C MET A 331 -18.47 -14.03 17.84
N ARG A 332 -19.44 -14.46 18.64
CA ARG A 332 -20.07 -13.62 19.65
C ARG A 332 -19.05 -13.19 20.70
N ARG A 333 -18.24 -14.12 21.18
CA ARG A 333 -17.17 -13.83 22.14
C ARG A 333 -16.12 -12.92 21.52
N ALA A 334 -15.76 -13.14 20.25
CA ALA A 334 -14.80 -12.29 19.53
C ALA A 334 -15.31 -10.85 19.38
N MET A 335 -16.56 -10.65 18.98
CA MET A 335 -17.14 -9.31 18.85
C MET A 335 -17.28 -8.61 20.20
N ASN A 336 -17.63 -9.34 21.25
CA ASN A 336 -17.65 -8.78 22.61
C ASN A 336 -16.25 -8.31 23.05
N ALA A 337 -15.21 -9.10 22.76
CA ALA A 337 -13.82 -8.71 23.01
C ALA A 337 -13.44 -7.43 22.24
N PHE A 338 -13.89 -7.29 20.97
CA PHE A 338 -13.73 -6.04 20.20
C PHE A 338 -14.37 -4.85 20.90
N GLY A 339 -15.63 -5.00 21.32
CA GLY A 339 -16.35 -3.94 22.03
C GLY A 339 -15.64 -3.52 23.32
N ILE A 340 -15.15 -4.46 24.11
CA ILE A 340 -14.38 -4.20 25.34
C ILE A 340 -13.05 -3.51 25.00
N ALA A 341 -12.30 -3.99 24.01
CA ALA A 341 -11.02 -3.41 23.62
C ALA A 341 -11.16 -1.96 23.16
N ILE A 342 -12.23 -1.62 22.45
CA ILE A 342 -12.55 -0.25 22.04
C ILE A 342 -12.98 0.61 23.25
N ALA A 343 -13.82 0.08 24.14
CA ALA A 343 -14.34 0.85 25.26
C ALA A 343 -13.29 1.11 26.34
N THR A 344 -12.45 0.14 26.66
CA THR A 344 -11.59 0.16 27.86
C THR A 344 -10.09 0.05 27.60
N GLY A 345 -9.68 -0.31 26.36
CA GLY A 345 -8.28 -0.51 26.01
C GLY A 345 -7.42 0.77 26.08
N PRO A 346 -6.10 0.69 25.92
CA PRO A 346 -5.22 1.84 25.79
C PRO A 346 -5.66 2.74 24.64
N PHE A 347 -5.52 4.05 24.80
CA PHE A 347 -6.07 5.05 23.88
C PHE A 347 -5.57 4.86 22.44
N ASP A 348 -4.26 4.68 22.26
CA ASP A 348 -3.64 4.52 20.94
C ASP A 348 -4.16 3.28 20.20
N LEU A 349 -4.45 2.20 20.95
CA LEU A 349 -4.99 0.96 20.38
C LEU A 349 -6.47 1.10 20.00
N ARG A 350 -7.26 1.92 20.71
CA ARG A 350 -8.69 2.11 20.41
C ARG A 350 -8.91 2.62 18.98
N VAL A 351 -8.10 3.60 18.55
CA VAL A 351 -8.17 4.18 17.20
C VAL A 351 -8.00 3.07 16.15
N ARG A 352 -7.00 2.21 16.34
CA ARG A 352 -6.73 1.07 15.44
C ARG A 352 -7.87 0.05 15.48
N HIS A 353 -8.35 -0.30 16.66
CA HIS A 353 -9.46 -1.25 16.78
C HIS A 353 -10.76 -0.71 16.18
N ILE A 354 -11.06 0.59 16.29
CA ILE A 354 -12.20 1.21 15.61
C ILE A 354 -12.05 1.09 14.08
N SER A 355 -10.84 1.34 13.55
CA SER A 355 -10.58 1.20 12.11
C SER A 355 -10.72 -0.24 11.62
N ALA A 356 -10.23 -1.20 12.40
CA ALA A 356 -10.38 -2.64 12.12
C ALA A 356 -11.86 -3.06 12.14
N LEU A 357 -12.61 -2.59 13.14
CA LEU A 357 -14.06 -2.84 13.22
C LEU A 357 -14.82 -2.23 12.04
N SER A 358 -14.44 -1.02 11.61
CA SER A 358 -15.05 -0.36 10.44
C SER A 358 -14.91 -1.22 9.19
N MET A 359 -13.68 -1.74 8.93
CA MET A 359 -13.43 -2.64 7.80
C MET A 359 -14.26 -3.93 7.89
N MET A 360 -14.44 -4.48 9.09
CA MET A 360 -15.19 -5.71 9.31
C MET A 360 -16.70 -5.54 9.13
N LEU A 361 -17.24 -4.37 9.40
CA LEU A 361 -18.69 -4.09 9.30
C LEU A 361 -19.08 -3.46 7.96
N GLU A 362 -18.12 -3.08 7.11
CA GLU A 362 -18.37 -2.55 5.77
C GLU A 362 -19.04 -3.62 4.89
N VAL A 363 -20.13 -3.27 4.19
CA VAL A 363 -20.76 -4.09 3.16
C VAL A 363 -20.41 -3.50 1.81
N LYS A 364 -19.83 -4.31 0.92
CA LYS A 364 -19.22 -3.85 -0.34
C LYS A 364 -20.01 -4.19 -1.60
N ASP A 365 -20.93 -5.14 -1.52
CA ASP A 365 -21.70 -5.56 -2.68
C ASP A 365 -22.77 -4.51 -3.03
N GLU A 366 -22.71 -4.00 -4.26
CA GLU A 366 -23.67 -3.01 -4.82
C GLU A 366 -25.11 -3.54 -4.91
N VAL A 367 -25.28 -4.85 -4.89
CA VAL A 367 -26.58 -5.50 -4.76
C VAL A 367 -26.79 -5.77 -3.28
N GLU A 368 -27.80 -5.14 -2.66
CA GLU A 368 -28.17 -5.30 -1.26
C GLU A 368 -28.13 -6.80 -0.86
N ASP A 369 -26.99 -7.26 -0.33
CA ASP A 369 -26.85 -8.62 0.20
C ASP A 369 -27.47 -8.64 1.61
N ALA A 370 -28.80 -8.85 1.65
CA ALA A 370 -29.58 -8.85 2.89
C ALA A 370 -29.01 -9.82 3.94
N ASP A 371 -28.35 -10.90 3.50
CA ASP A 371 -27.76 -11.87 4.42
C ASP A 371 -26.47 -11.31 5.07
N ALA A 372 -25.63 -10.60 4.31
CA ALA A 372 -24.44 -9.97 4.84
C ALA A 372 -24.76 -8.81 5.77
N ASP A 373 -25.79 -7.99 5.44
CA ASP A 373 -26.30 -6.93 6.31
C ASP A 373 -26.83 -7.48 7.64
N ALA A 374 -27.60 -8.56 7.59
CA ALA A 374 -28.11 -9.23 8.80
C ALA A 374 -26.97 -9.77 9.69
N VAL A 375 -25.90 -10.31 9.08
CA VAL A 375 -24.70 -10.75 9.82
C VAL A 375 -23.97 -9.54 10.42
N ALA A 376 -23.82 -8.45 9.70
CA ALA A 376 -23.18 -7.22 10.21
C ALA A 376 -23.97 -6.65 11.40
N GLN A 377 -25.30 -6.60 11.31
CA GLN A 377 -26.18 -6.21 12.42
C GLN A 377 -26.02 -7.12 13.63
N LYS A 378 -26.00 -8.44 13.41
CA LYS A 378 -25.83 -9.44 14.46
C LYS A 378 -24.48 -9.25 15.17
N TRP A 379 -23.42 -9.06 14.42
CA TRP A 379 -22.08 -8.81 14.97
C TRP A 379 -21.99 -7.48 15.71
N PHE A 380 -22.60 -6.43 15.19
CA PHE A 380 -22.67 -5.13 15.87
C PHE A 380 -23.37 -5.26 17.24
N ASN A 381 -24.46 -5.99 17.32
CA ASN A 381 -25.20 -6.21 18.57
C ASN A 381 -24.35 -6.99 19.60
N TRP A 382 -23.38 -7.79 19.17
CA TRP A 382 -22.47 -8.53 20.05
C TRP A 382 -21.30 -7.69 20.60
N LEU A 383 -21.08 -6.47 20.12
CA LEU A 383 -20.06 -5.55 20.68
C LEU A 383 -20.38 -5.11 22.13
N GLY A 384 -21.65 -5.20 22.52
CA GLY A 384 -22.16 -4.85 23.83
C GLY A 384 -23.24 -3.77 23.77
N GLU A 385 -24.18 -3.80 24.71
CA GLU A 385 -25.34 -2.89 24.74
C GLU A 385 -24.94 -1.41 24.79
N ASN A 386 -23.85 -1.08 25.49
CA ASN A 386 -23.37 0.29 25.64
C ASN A 386 -22.47 0.77 24.50
N PHE A 387 -22.16 -0.06 23.51
CA PHE A 387 -21.20 0.26 22.46
C PHE A 387 -21.58 1.53 21.66
N PRO A 388 -22.86 1.73 21.24
CA PRO A 388 -23.26 2.97 20.58
C PRO A 388 -22.99 4.22 21.42
N SER A 389 -23.25 4.16 22.73
CA SER A 389 -23.00 5.28 23.66
C SER A 389 -21.52 5.57 23.82
N VAL A 390 -20.66 4.55 23.78
CA VAL A 390 -19.19 4.72 23.77
C VAL A 390 -18.75 5.51 22.54
N ILE A 391 -19.19 5.13 21.35
CA ILE A 391 -18.86 5.82 20.09
C ILE A 391 -19.39 7.26 20.09
N ILE A 392 -20.62 7.49 20.55
CA ILE A 392 -21.18 8.85 20.69
C ILE A 392 -20.30 9.69 21.63
N SER A 393 -19.86 9.12 22.76
CA SER A 393 -18.99 9.83 23.70
C SER A 393 -17.66 10.23 23.08
N TYR A 394 -17.14 9.42 22.12
CA TYR A 394 -15.88 9.71 21.44
C TYR A 394 -15.97 10.90 20.49
N LEU A 395 -17.14 11.22 19.94
CA LEU A 395 -17.34 12.39 19.10
C LEU A 395 -17.08 13.73 19.82
N SER A 396 -17.06 13.73 21.15
CA SER A 396 -16.83 14.93 21.97
C SER A 396 -15.50 14.90 22.74
N LYS A 397 -14.64 13.88 22.52
CA LYS A 397 -13.33 13.81 23.18
C LYS A 397 -12.35 14.85 22.61
N PRO A 398 -11.37 15.34 23.39
CA PRO A 398 -10.45 16.39 22.96
C PRO A 398 -9.44 15.93 21.88
N PHE A 399 -9.27 14.63 21.67
CA PHE A 399 -8.28 14.06 20.76
C PHE A 399 -8.85 13.84 19.36
N ASN A 400 -8.21 14.42 18.33
CA ASN A 400 -8.68 14.37 16.96
C ASN A 400 -8.79 12.92 16.42
N ASP A 401 -7.78 12.09 16.70
CA ASP A 401 -7.70 10.73 16.12
C ASP A 401 -8.89 9.85 16.51
N ILE A 402 -9.30 9.90 17.78
CA ILE A 402 -10.47 9.12 18.23
C ILE A 402 -11.78 9.66 17.65
N ARG A 403 -11.91 10.99 17.48
CA ARG A 403 -13.10 11.58 16.87
C ARG A 403 -13.19 11.19 15.41
N ILE A 404 -12.08 11.35 14.64
CA ILE A 404 -12.03 11.04 13.21
C ILE A 404 -12.27 9.55 12.98
N SER A 405 -11.64 8.65 13.75
CA SER A 405 -11.89 7.21 13.61
C SER A 405 -13.33 6.83 13.93
N SER A 406 -13.94 7.48 14.94
CA SER A 406 -15.36 7.28 15.25
C SER A 406 -16.30 7.81 14.17
N LEU A 407 -15.98 8.96 13.57
CA LEU A 407 -16.72 9.49 12.42
C LEU A 407 -16.61 8.58 11.19
N ARG A 408 -15.42 8.02 10.92
CA ARG A 408 -15.22 7.05 9.83
C ARG A 408 -16.00 5.75 10.07
N LEU A 409 -16.04 5.26 11.30
CA LEU A 409 -16.89 4.13 11.65
C LEU A 409 -18.37 4.45 11.41
N LEU A 410 -18.87 5.64 11.80
CA LEU A 410 -20.23 6.05 11.52
C LEU A 410 -20.50 6.16 10.03
N LEU A 411 -19.53 6.64 9.24
CA LEU A 411 -19.64 6.72 7.79
C LEU A 411 -19.84 5.33 7.16
N THR A 412 -19.13 4.32 7.64
CA THR A 412 -19.33 2.92 7.24
C THR A 412 -20.69 2.39 7.72
N LEU A 413 -21.02 2.62 8.99
CA LEU A 413 -22.26 2.09 9.59
C LEU A 413 -23.52 2.67 8.98
N PHE A 414 -23.49 3.90 8.45
CA PHE A 414 -24.68 4.55 7.87
C PHE A 414 -25.02 4.08 6.44
N ASP A 415 -24.29 3.10 5.91
CA ASP A 415 -24.79 2.26 4.81
C ASP A 415 -25.92 1.32 5.28
N HIS A 416 -25.98 1.05 6.59
CA HIS A 416 -26.97 0.16 7.20
C HIS A 416 -28.12 0.95 7.83
N LYS A 417 -29.36 0.72 7.37
CA LYS A 417 -30.56 1.38 7.93
C LYS A 417 -30.76 1.13 9.42
N TRP A 418 -30.40 -0.08 9.90
CA TRP A 418 -30.49 -0.43 11.32
C TRP A 418 -29.51 0.42 12.17
N ALA A 419 -28.34 0.73 11.67
CA ALA A 419 -27.36 1.53 12.39
C ALA A 419 -27.80 2.98 12.53
N ILE A 420 -28.34 3.60 11.45
CA ILE A 420 -28.90 4.94 11.51
C ILE A 420 -29.92 5.04 12.66
N ARG A 421 -30.81 4.04 12.78
CA ARG A 421 -31.82 4.00 13.83
C ARG A 421 -31.20 3.93 15.23
N ILE A 422 -30.21 3.06 15.41
CA ILE A 422 -29.52 2.90 16.72
C ILE A 422 -28.86 4.21 17.16
N PHE A 423 -28.11 4.85 16.26
CA PHE A 423 -27.37 6.07 16.62
C PHE A 423 -28.29 7.28 16.74
N TYR A 424 -29.29 7.45 15.87
CA TYR A 424 -30.23 8.56 15.94
C TYR A 424 -30.97 8.61 17.26
N PHE A 425 -31.43 7.47 17.79
CA PHE A 425 -32.06 7.39 19.10
C PHE A 425 -31.05 7.35 20.27
N GLY A 426 -29.76 7.29 19.98
CA GLY A 426 -28.68 7.33 20.97
C GLY A 426 -28.60 8.70 21.66
N ALA A 427 -28.59 8.70 22.99
CA ALA A 427 -28.56 9.92 23.76
C ALA A 427 -27.34 10.80 23.41
N GLY A 428 -27.60 12.05 23.04
CA GLY A 428 -26.56 13.05 22.73
C GLY A 428 -26.01 12.97 21.30
N PHE A 429 -26.40 11.99 20.47
CA PHE A 429 -25.90 11.87 19.10
C PHE A 429 -26.13 13.11 18.27
N MET A 430 -27.39 13.59 18.16
CA MET A 430 -27.72 14.77 17.39
C MET A 430 -27.01 16.04 17.88
N VAL A 431 -26.82 16.16 19.18
CA VAL A 431 -26.06 17.28 19.78
C VAL A 431 -24.59 17.21 19.36
N ALA A 432 -23.98 16.03 19.44
CA ALA A 432 -22.56 15.84 19.10
C ALA A 432 -22.29 16.03 17.58
N ILE A 433 -23.16 15.51 16.72
CA ILE A 433 -22.95 15.56 15.26
C ILE A 433 -23.21 16.98 14.69
N LEU A 434 -24.16 17.72 15.24
CA LEU A 434 -24.47 19.08 14.81
C LEU A 434 -23.53 20.15 15.40
N ASN A 435 -22.74 19.82 16.44
CA ASN A 435 -21.81 20.76 17.03
C ASN A 435 -20.61 21.02 16.13
N ARG A 436 -20.53 22.22 15.54
CA ARG A 436 -19.45 22.61 14.63
C ARG A 436 -18.10 22.87 15.30
N ASN A 437 -18.11 23.11 16.61
CA ASN A 437 -16.93 23.54 17.35
C ASN A 437 -16.07 22.36 17.84
N THR A 438 -16.50 21.12 17.65
CA THR A 438 -15.74 19.95 18.12
C THR A 438 -14.52 19.65 17.23
N GLU A 439 -14.59 20.00 15.92
CA GLU A 439 -13.52 19.67 14.97
C GLU A 439 -12.61 20.89 14.75
N GLY A 440 -11.35 20.74 15.17
CA GLY A 440 -10.33 21.80 15.04
C GLY A 440 -9.55 21.78 13.70
N ASN A 441 -9.53 20.65 12.98
CA ASN A 441 -8.78 20.49 11.74
C ASN A 441 -9.71 20.27 10.51
N ALA A 442 -9.15 20.47 9.32
CA ALA A 442 -9.87 20.33 8.06
C ALA A 442 -10.40 18.91 7.83
N GLU A 443 -9.60 17.89 8.15
CA GLU A 443 -9.97 16.48 7.99
C GLU A 443 -11.19 16.10 8.83
N GLY A 444 -11.19 16.46 10.13
CA GLY A 444 -12.31 16.17 11.02
C GLY A 444 -13.58 16.89 10.59
N LYS A 445 -13.48 18.17 10.15
CA LYS A 445 -14.62 18.93 9.62
C LYS A 445 -15.21 18.29 8.38
N GLN A 446 -14.35 17.85 7.45
CA GLN A 446 -14.79 17.17 6.22
C GLN A 446 -15.44 15.83 6.56
N CYS A 447 -14.79 14.99 7.39
CA CYS A 447 -15.32 13.70 7.78
C CYS A 447 -16.69 13.81 8.46
N LYS A 448 -16.87 14.79 9.36
CA LYS A 448 -18.17 15.06 9.99
C LYS A 448 -19.22 15.49 8.98
N TYR A 449 -18.85 16.34 8.03
CA TYR A 449 -19.73 16.78 6.95
C TYR A 449 -20.19 15.59 6.10
N ASP A 450 -19.26 14.68 5.76
CA ASP A 450 -19.57 13.49 4.96
C ASP A 450 -20.55 12.55 5.71
N VAL A 451 -20.35 12.37 7.04
CA VAL A 451 -21.30 11.63 7.88
C VAL A 451 -22.69 12.26 7.86
N ILE A 452 -22.79 13.59 7.94
CA ILE A 452 -24.08 14.31 7.90
C ILE A 452 -24.73 14.15 6.53
N CYS A 453 -23.97 14.28 5.44
CA CYS A 453 -24.48 14.07 4.09
C CYS A 453 -25.03 12.64 3.94
N LYS A 454 -24.26 11.65 4.36
CA LYS A 454 -24.68 10.25 4.29
C LYS A 454 -25.92 9.98 5.14
N LEU A 455 -25.99 10.53 6.35
CA LEU A 455 -27.14 10.42 7.22
C LEU A 455 -28.44 11.00 6.56
N ILE A 456 -28.34 12.13 5.84
CA ILE A 456 -29.45 12.72 5.11
C ILE A 456 -29.88 11.82 3.94
N ASP A 457 -28.91 11.29 3.20
CA ASP A 457 -29.17 10.55 1.95
C ASP A 457 -29.68 9.12 2.22
N SER A 458 -29.26 8.50 3.34
CA SER A 458 -29.60 7.11 3.71
C SER A 458 -30.75 6.98 4.71
N SER A 459 -31.27 8.08 5.27
CA SER A 459 -32.32 8.04 6.29
C SER A 459 -33.73 7.94 5.71
N ASP A 460 -34.28 6.77 5.62
CA ASP A 460 -35.70 6.52 5.28
C ASP A 460 -36.58 6.90 6.45
N SER A 461 -37.11 8.13 6.49
CA SER A 461 -38.15 8.60 7.42
C SER A 461 -37.95 8.35 8.95
N VAL A 462 -36.77 7.87 9.35
CA VAL A 462 -36.41 7.59 10.75
C VAL A 462 -36.16 8.88 11.53
N ILE A 463 -35.60 9.89 10.86
CA ILE A 463 -35.21 11.17 11.45
C ILE A 463 -36.44 12.12 11.46
N SER A 464 -36.62 12.83 12.59
CA SER A 464 -37.70 13.84 12.70
C SER A 464 -37.53 14.95 11.65
N LEU A 465 -38.67 15.57 11.25
CA LEU A 465 -38.62 16.69 10.30
C LEU A 465 -37.75 17.84 10.82
N GLU A 466 -37.82 18.12 12.11
CA GLU A 466 -37.02 19.18 12.74
C GLU A 466 -35.50 18.88 12.64
N ASP A 467 -35.08 17.70 12.99
CA ASP A 467 -33.66 17.31 12.94
C ASP A 467 -33.17 17.20 11.48
N MET A 468 -34.04 16.73 10.59
CA MET A 468 -33.73 16.70 9.15
C MET A 468 -33.51 18.12 8.60
N MET A 469 -34.28 19.11 9.04
CA MET A 469 -34.07 20.51 8.65
C MET A 469 -32.70 21.03 9.15
N LYS A 470 -32.32 20.71 10.39
CA LYS A 470 -31.03 21.10 10.96
C LYS A 470 -29.86 20.45 10.18
N LEU A 471 -29.96 19.16 9.86
CA LEU A 471 -28.96 18.46 9.06
C LEU A 471 -28.83 19.05 7.64
N LYS A 472 -29.96 19.34 6.96
CA LYS A 472 -29.96 19.96 5.63
C LYS A 472 -29.40 21.39 5.67
N MET A 473 -29.65 22.15 6.73
CA MET A 473 -29.02 23.44 6.94
C MET A 473 -27.50 23.32 7.08
N TYR A 474 -27.02 22.37 7.90
CA TYR A 474 -25.62 22.09 8.04
C TYR A 474 -24.96 21.73 6.70
N ARG A 475 -25.60 20.86 5.88
CA ARG A 475 -25.12 20.49 4.54
C ARG A 475 -25.04 21.70 3.60
N ARG A 476 -26.05 22.58 3.61
CA ARG A 476 -26.07 23.78 2.77
C ARG A 476 -24.95 24.78 3.13
N GLU A 477 -24.63 24.91 4.39
CA GLU A 477 -23.59 25.81 4.88
C GLU A 477 -22.17 25.26 4.59
N GLY A 478 -22.03 23.93 4.46
CA GLY A 478 -20.78 23.26 4.13
C GLY A 478 -19.92 22.90 5.34
N ALA A 479 -18.84 22.15 5.08
CA ALA A 479 -17.95 21.62 6.11
C ALA A 479 -17.20 22.72 6.89
N PHE A 480 -16.85 23.81 6.21
CA PHE A 480 -15.96 24.85 6.75
C PHE A 480 -16.70 26.14 7.15
N TYR A 481 -18.03 26.10 7.23
CA TYR A 481 -18.81 27.23 7.68
C TYR A 481 -18.39 27.68 9.08
N VAL A 482 -18.21 29.00 9.26
CA VAL A 482 -17.91 29.65 10.52
C VAL A 482 -19.00 30.71 10.75
N GLU A 483 -19.72 30.56 11.86
CA GLU A 483 -20.72 31.54 12.26
C GLU A 483 -20.02 32.87 12.58
N ARG A 484 -20.30 33.90 11.77
CA ARG A 484 -19.80 35.25 12.04
C ARG A 484 -20.80 35.95 12.96
N ASN A 485 -20.44 36.09 14.23
CA ASN A 485 -21.14 37.04 15.10
C ASN A 485 -20.86 38.47 14.58
N PRO A 486 -21.84 39.23 14.17
CA PRO A 486 -21.65 40.65 13.85
C PRO A 486 -21.17 41.36 15.13
N GLN A 487 -19.91 41.74 15.19
CA GLN A 487 -19.47 42.73 16.17
C GLN A 487 -20.09 44.05 15.73
N VAL A 488 -21.02 44.53 16.53
CA VAL A 488 -21.50 45.92 16.43
C VAL A 488 -20.40 46.75 17.10
N ASP A 489 -19.55 47.40 16.29
CA ASP A 489 -18.71 48.48 16.78
C ASP A 489 -19.65 49.58 17.26
N MET A 490 -19.81 49.70 18.57
CA MET A 490 -20.40 50.90 19.15
C MET A 490 -19.33 52.00 19.03
N GLU A 491 -19.49 52.85 17.99
CA GLU A 491 -18.82 54.13 17.99
C GLU A 491 -19.28 54.88 19.24
N ASN A 492 -18.38 55.09 20.20
CA ASN A 492 -18.60 56.04 21.27
C ASN A 492 -18.42 57.45 20.71
N ASP A 493 -19.56 58.20 20.59
CA ASP A 493 -19.57 59.63 20.45
C ASP A 493 -19.02 60.33 21.71
#